data_6a7de3218b7ee1a62a4f734824db8c1c
#
_entry.id   6a7de3218b7ee1a62a4f734824db8c1c
#
_cell.length_a   1.000
_cell.length_b   1.000
_cell.length_c   1.000
_cell.angle_alpha   90.00
_cell.angle_beta   90.00
_cell.angle_gamma   90.00
#
_symmetry.space_group_name_H-M   'P 1'
#
loop_
_entity.id
_entity.type
_entity.pdbx_description
1 polymer ?
#
loop_
_entity_poly.entity_id
_entity_poly.type
_entity_poly.pdbx_seq_one_letter_code
_entity_poly.pdbx_strand_id
1 'polypeptide(L)'
;AVEKSRQGQGIMAQIISELIQYLYEKERTHVFVYTRPENLEIFADMGFYAVYAAEGILLLENREKGFDSYLKQLEEETPKEALPQPAAGGDAGKKAAPLSRIGSVAVNCCPFTLGHRYLLEEALRQCDYLHLFLLSDNRGIFSARERYEMLQRGTEDLDRLILHETSGYMISAATFPTYFFKDRAQGESANCRLDLELFGARIAPRLGIAVRFVGTEPFCRITRAYNEEMKRILPGYGIRVVETKRKALNGRP
;
A
#
# COMPACT_ATOMS: atom_id res chain seq x y z
N ALA A 1 -19.54 -18.31 4.03
CA ALA A 1 -20.23 -18.74 2.80
C ALA A 1 -21.65 -19.19 3.15
N VAL A 2 -22.62 -18.90 2.29
CA VAL A 2 -24.01 -19.37 2.45
C VAL A 2 -24.15 -20.71 1.72
N GLU A 3 -24.77 -21.68 2.39
CA GLU A 3 -25.03 -23.01 1.83
C GLU A 3 -25.83 -22.91 0.53
N LYS A 4 -25.50 -23.73 -0.49
CA LYS A 4 -26.13 -23.65 -1.82
C LYS A 4 -27.66 -23.68 -1.79
N SER A 5 -28.24 -24.49 -0.91
CA SER A 5 -29.69 -24.64 -0.71
C SER A 5 -30.38 -23.37 -0.15
N ARG A 6 -29.60 -22.43 0.40
CA ARG A 6 -30.06 -21.19 1.04
C ARG A 6 -29.60 -19.92 0.33
N GLN A 7 -28.97 -20.07 -0.83
CA GLN A 7 -28.59 -18.91 -1.65
C GLN A 7 -29.85 -18.22 -2.23
N GLY A 8 -29.77 -16.91 -2.43
CA GLY A 8 -30.91 -16.10 -2.91
C GLY A 8 -31.93 -15.70 -1.83
N GLN A 9 -31.75 -16.12 -0.57
CA GLN A 9 -32.67 -15.78 0.53
C GLN A 9 -32.25 -14.53 1.34
N GLY A 10 -31.34 -13.72 0.85
CA GLY A 10 -30.85 -12.50 1.53
C GLY A 10 -29.96 -12.74 2.76
N ILE A 11 -29.64 -14.00 3.10
CA ILE A 11 -28.88 -14.35 4.31
C ILE A 11 -27.50 -13.66 4.33
N MET A 12 -26.81 -13.56 3.19
CA MET A 12 -25.51 -12.91 3.13
C MET A 12 -25.63 -11.41 3.43
N ALA A 13 -26.61 -10.72 2.88
CA ALA A 13 -26.88 -9.31 3.15
C ALA A 13 -27.17 -9.08 4.63
N GLN A 14 -27.99 -9.95 5.25
CA GLN A 14 -28.27 -9.88 6.68
C GLN A 14 -27.00 -10.04 7.54
N ILE A 15 -26.17 -11.04 7.26
CA ILE A 15 -24.90 -11.27 7.98
C ILE A 15 -23.98 -10.07 7.84
N ILE A 16 -23.86 -9.49 6.64
CA ILE A 16 -23.00 -8.33 6.40
C ILE A 16 -23.56 -7.10 7.13
N SER A 17 -24.85 -6.88 7.13
CA SER A 17 -25.48 -5.77 7.86
C SER A 17 -25.22 -5.87 9.36
N GLU A 18 -25.39 -7.03 9.96
CA GLU A 18 -25.08 -7.32 11.36
C GLU A 18 -23.58 -7.06 11.67
N LEU A 19 -22.70 -7.52 10.78
CA LEU A 19 -21.26 -7.33 10.94
C LEU A 19 -20.87 -5.84 10.85
N ILE A 20 -21.46 -5.10 9.91
CA ILE A 20 -21.25 -3.65 9.77
C ILE A 20 -21.72 -2.94 11.02
N GLN A 21 -22.91 -3.25 11.53
CA GLN A 21 -23.43 -2.66 12.77
C GLN A 21 -22.45 -2.92 13.94
N TYR A 22 -22.00 -4.15 14.10
CA TYR A 22 -21.01 -4.50 15.12
C TYR A 22 -19.70 -3.70 14.98
N LEU A 23 -19.22 -3.50 13.73
CA LEU A 23 -18.02 -2.70 13.48
C LEU A 23 -18.23 -1.21 13.83
N TYR A 24 -19.40 -0.65 13.53
CA TYR A 24 -19.77 0.72 13.92
C TYR A 24 -19.79 0.90 15.45
N GLU A 25 -20.31 -0.07 16.19
CA GLU A 25 -20.30 -0.07 17.66
C GLU A 25 -18.86 -0.10 18.24
N LYS A 26 -17.89 -0.56 17.45
CA LYS A 26 -16.45 -0.55 17.76
C LYS A 26 -15.72 0.65 17.14
N GLU A 27 -16.44 1.69 16.72
CA GLU A 27 -15.90 2.89 16.06
C GLU A 27 -15.10 2.59 14.77
N ARG A 28 -15.33 1.42 14.16
CA ARG A 28 -14.70 1.01 12.89
C ARG A 28 -15.67 1.26 11.74
N THR A 29 -15.69 2.50 11.27
CA THR A 29 -16.66 2.94 10.24
C THR A 29 -16.19 2.77 8.81
N HIS A 30 -14.89 2.56 8.57
CA HIS A 30 -14.34 2.29 7.25
C HIS A 30 -14.10 0.80 7.09
N VAL A 31 -14.85 0.17 6.18
CA VAL A 31 -14.87 -1.28 5.99
C VAL A 31 -14.42 -1.61 4.58
N PHE A 32 -13.45 -2.52 4.48
CA PHE A 32 -12.96 -3.06 3.21
C PHE A 32 -13.48 -4.48 2.99
N VAL A 33 -13.80 -4.79 1.75
CA VAL A 33 -14.18 -6.13 1.32
C VAL A 33 -13.22 -6.61 0.23
N TYR A 34 -12.63 -7.77 0.46
CA TYR A 34 -11.86 -8.50 -0.54
C TYR A 34 -12.69 -9.68 -1.02
N THR A 35 -12.97 -9.73 -2.30
CA THR A 35 -13.85 -10.75 -2.90
C THR A 35 -13.42 -11.05 -4.33
N ARG A 36 -14.16 -11.92 -5.00
CA ARG A 36 -13.99 -12.18 -6.42
C ARG A 36 -14.73 -11.13 -7.25
N PRO A 37 -14.25 -10.78 -8.46
CA PRO A 37 -14.92 -9.80 -9.33
C PRO A 37 -16.39 -10.10 -9.62
N GLU A 38 -16.76 -11.38 -9.67
CA GLU A 38 -18.14 -11.81 -9.94
C GLU A 38 -19.14 -11.39 -8.86
N ASN A 39 -18.66 -11.01 -7.67
CA ASN A 39 -19.48 -10.58 -6.57
C ASN A 39 -19.71 -9.06 -6.53
N LEU A 40 -19.23 -8.30 -7.51
CA LEU A 40 -19.31 -6.84 -7.54
C LEU A 40 -20.75 -6.34 -7.33
N GLU A 41 -21.70 -6.83 -8.11
CA GLU A 41 -23.09 -6.39 -8.06
C GLU A 41 -23.72 -6.61 -6.68
N ILE A 42 -23.46 -7.79 -6.08
CA ILE A 42 -23.96 -8.14 -4.76
C ILE A 42 -23.48 -7.16 -3.68
N PHE A 43 -22.20 -6.77 -3.72
CA PHE A 43 -21.65 -5.83 -2.74
C PHE A 43 -22.01 -4.39 -3.06
N ALA A 44 -22.17 -4.02 -4.33
CA ALA A 44 -22.66 -2.71 -4.75
C ALA A 44 -24.08 -2.44 -4.24
N ASP A 45 -24.98 -3.43 -4.31
CA ASP A 45 -26.33 -3.35 -3.75
C ASP A 45 -26.33 -3.17 -2.22
N MET A 46 -25.23 -3.53 -1.54
CA MET A 46 -25.05 -3.33 -0.11
C MET A 46 -24.28 -2.05 0.24
N GLY A 47 -24.06 -1.15 -0.73
CA GLY A 47 -23.40 0.14 -0.52
C GLY A 47 -21.88 0.07 -0.48
N PHE A 48 -21.27 -0.92 -1.12
CA PHE A 48 -19.82 -0.97 -1.31
C PHE A 48 -19.44 -0.50 -2.72
N TYR A 49 -18.33 0.19 -2.80
CA TYR A 49 -17.79 0.80 -4.02
C TYR A 49 -16.46 0.15 -4.40
N ALA A 50 -16.26 -0.12 -5.68
CA ALA A 50 -15.02 -0.71 -6.16
C ALA A 50 -13.84 0.26 -6.04
N VAL A 51 -12.76 -0.19 -5.43
CA VAL A 51 -11.49 0.54 -5.33
C VAL A 51 -10.55 0.10 -6.44
N TYR A 52 -10.31 -1.21 -6.55
CA TYR A 52 -9.42 -1.78 -7.56
C TYR A 52 -9.72 -3.26 -7.80
N ALA A 53 -9.54 -3.69 -9.04
CA ALA A 53 -9.63 -5.10 -9.42
C ALA A 53 -8.30 -5.56 -10.02
N ALA A 54 -7.73 -6.62 -9.48
CA ALA A 54 -6.63 -7.39 -10.03
C ALA A 54 -7.11 -8.78 -10.43
N GLU A 55 -6.25 -9.57 -11.06
CA GLU A 55 -6.62 -10.93 -11.49
C GLU A 55 -7.18 -11.78 -10.33
N GLY A 56 -8.48 -12.07 -10.41
CA GLY A 56 -9.20 -12.92 -9.45
C GLY A 56 -9.55 -12.27 -8.11
N ILE A 57 -9.20 -10.99 -7.87
CA ILE A 57 -9.55 -10.25 -6.65
C ILE A 57 -10.14 -8.90 -6.98
N LEU A 58 -11.17 -8.53 -6.22
CA LEU A 58 -11.78 -7.20 -6.20
C LEU A 58 -11.69 -6.65 -4.78
N LEU A 59 -11.15 -5.44 -4.65
CA LEU A 59 -11.18 -4.64 -3.45
C LEU A 59 -12.33 -3.64 -3.53
N LEU A 60 -13.19 -3.66 -2.51
CA LEU A 60 -14.26 -2.68 -2.34
C LEU A 60 -14.15 -2.02 -0.96
N GLU A 61 -14.80 -0.88 -0.83
CA GLU A 61 -14.94 -0.13 0.42
C GLU A 61 -16.36 0.41 0.57
N ASN A 62 -16.79 0.71 1.82
CA ASN A 62 -18.11 1.29 2.10
C ASN A 62 -18.13 2.84 2.04
N ARG A 63 -17.20 3.44 1.31
CA ARG A 63 -17.13 4.89 1.09
C ARG A 63 -17.03 5.20 -0.39
N GLU A 64 -18.00 5.91 -0.94
CA GLU A 64 -18.08 6.20 -2.39
C GLU A 64 -16.80 6.83 -2.97
N LYS A 65 -16.14 7.70 -2.20
CA LYS A 65 -14.92 8.41 -2.62
C LYS A 65 -13.78 8.23 -1.62
N GLY A 66 -13.75 7.12 -0.89
CA GLY A 66 -12.78 6.91 0.17
C GLY A 66 -11.36 6.88 -0.37
N PHE A 67 -11.12 6.10 -1.41
CA PHE A 67 -9.81 6.01 -2.04
C PHE A 67 -9.37 7.31 -2.73
N ASP A 68 -10.28 8.02 -3.40
CA ASP A 68 -9.95 9.31 -4.03
C ASP A 68 -9.63 10.38 -2.98
N SER A 69 -10.32 10.36 -1.84
CA SER A 69 -10.01 11.23 -0.69
C SER A 69 -8.64 10.91 -0.09
N TYR A 70 -8.28 9.63 -0.01
CA TYR A 70 -6.94 9.21 0.41
C TYR A 70 -5.85 9.70 -0.56
N LEU A 71 -6.06 9.55 -1.86
CA LEU A 71 -5.11 10.05 -2.86
C LEU A 71 -4.92 11.57 -2.74
N LYS A 72 -6.02 12.31 -2.53
CA LYS A 72 -5.98 13.76 -2.32
C LYS A 72 -5.21 14.13 -1.04
N GLN A 73 -5.42 13.39 0.05
CA GLN A 73 -4.66 13.57 1.29
C GLN A 73 -3.15 13.38 1.05
N LEU A 74 -2.74 12.31 0.35
CA LEU A 74 -1.34 12.09 0.00
C LEU A 74 -0.73 13.25 -0.80
N GLU A 75 -1.50 13.83 -1.74
CA GLU A 75 -1.07 15.01 -2.49
C GLU A 75 -0.94 16.27 -1.59
N GLU A 76 -1.88 16.47 -0.66
CA GLU A 76 -1.87 17.59 0.28
C GLU A 76 -0.70 17.50 1.29
N GLU A 77 -0.32 16.30 1.69
CA GLU A 77 0.85 16.02 2.55
C GLU A 77 2.18 16.20 1.79
N THR A 78 2.15 16.24 0.46
CA THR A 78 3.34 16.27 -0.40
C THR A 78 3.68 17.70 -0.77
N PRO A 79 4.94 18.17 -0.57
CA PRO A 79 5.40 19.45 -1.04
C PRO A 79 5.17 19.60 -2.56
N LYS A 80 4.73 20.78 -2.99
CA LYS A 80 4.40 21.04 -4.40
C LYS A 80 5.55 20.74 -5.37
N GLU A 81 6.77 20.93 -4.91
CA GLU A 81 8.00 20.67 -5.65
C GLU A 81 8.25 19.17 -5.87
N ALA A 82 7.66 18.32 -5.01
CA ALA A 82 7.73 16.87 -5.11
C ALA A 82 6.58 16.24 -5.93
N LEU A 83 5.54 17.03 -6.24
CA LEU A 83 4.43 16.56 -7.07
C LEU A 83 4.77 16.62 -8.57
N PRO A 84 4.16 15.74 -9.38
CA PRO A 84 4.27 15.81 -10.83
C PRO A 84 3.82 17.19 -11.32
N GLN A 85 4.68 17.90 -12.04
CA GLN A 85 4.29 19.16 -12.67
C GLN A 85 3.41 18.84 -13.89
N PRO A 86 2.28 19.56 -14.08
CA PRO A 86 1.52 19.43 -15.33
C PRO A 86 2.46 19.76 -16.50
N ALA A 87 2.41 18.93 -17.53
CA ALA A 87 3.19 19.17 -18.74
C ALA A 87 2.91 20.60 -19.23
N ALA A 88 3.92 21.48 -19.15
CA ALA A 88 3.80 22.83 -19.62
C ALA A 88 3.43 22.79 -21.11
N GLY A 89 2.24 23.24 -21.45
CA GLY A 89 1.77 23.34 -22.81
C GLY A 89 2.78 24.10 -23.66
N GLY A 90 3.36 23.43 -24.61
CA GLY A 90 3.96 23.91 -25.82
C GLY A 90 4.83 25.15 -25.73
N ASP A 91 6.09 24.97 -25.34
CA ASP A 91 7.16 25.81 -25.93
C ASP A 91 8.39 24.91 -26.18
N ALA A 92 8.61 24.56 -27.44
CA ALA A 92 9.58 23.55 -27.89
C ALA A 92 11.06 24.00 -27.72
N GLY A 93 11.35 25.01 -26.89
CA GLY A 93 12.66 25.60 -26.73
C GLY A 93 13.25 25.61 -25.31
N LYS A 94 12.45 25.30 -24.27
CA LYS A 94 12.99 25.24 -22.91
C LYS A 94 13.33 23.79 -22.57
N LYS A 95 14.61 23.50 -22.29
CA LYS A 95 15.04 22.25 -21.66
C LYS A 95 14.13 22.01 -20.44
N ALA A 96 13.28 20.97 -20.52
CA ALA A 96 12.52 20.53 -19.36
C ALA A 96 13.49 20.37 -18.19
N ALA A 97 13.15 20.97 -17.05
CA ALA A 97 13.90 20.69 -15.83
C ALA A 97 13.96 19.17 -15.63
N PRO A 98 15.10 18.59 -15.19
CA PRO A 98 15.18 17.16 -14.97
C PRO A 98 14.04 16.79 -14.03
N LEU A 99 13.18 15.84 -14.45
CA LEU A 99 12.09 15.31 -13.65
C LEU A 99 12.67 14.89 -12.30
N SER A 100 12.15 15.46 -11.21
CA SER A 100 12.53 15.08 -9.87
C SER A 100 12.40 13.56 -9.71
N ARG A 101 13.46 12.91 -9.24
CA ARG A 101 13.43 11.49 -8.98
C ARG A 101 12.72 11.24 -7.66
N ILE A 102 11.44 10.93 -7.74
CA ILE A 102 10.61 10.64 -6.56
C ILE A 102 10.72 9.15 -6.22
N GLY A 103 11.14 8.88 -5.00
CA GLY A 103 11.26 7.54 -4.46
C GLY A 103 10.14 7.19 -3.48
N SER A 104 10.00 5.90 -3.18
CA SER A 104 9.10 5.43 -2.11
C SER A 104 9.67 4.22 -1.38
N VAL A 105 9.33 4.13 -0.09
CA VAL A 105 9.56 2.98 0.79
C VAL A 105 8.25 2.68 1.52
N ALA A 106 7.91 1.41 1.70
CA ALA A 106 6.88 1.01 2.64
C ALA A 106 7.47 0.11 3.72
N VAL A 107 7.12 0.38 4.95
CA VAL A 107 7.68 -0.29 6.13
C VAL A 107 6.60 -0.66 7.13
N ASN A 108 6.82 -1.76 7.84
CA ASN A 108 5.99 -2.12 8.99
C ASN A 108 6.52 -1.49 10.29
N CYS A 109 7.85 -1.42 10.46
CA CYS A 109 8.52 -0.82 11.61
C CYS A 109 7.99 -1.25 12.97
N CYS A 110 8.03 -2.51 13.27
CA CYS A 110 7.60 -3.06 14.55
C CYS A 110 8.77 -3.72 15.32
N PRO A 111 9.69 -2.91 15.91
CA PRO A 111 9.83 -1.45 15.95
C PRO A 111 10.64 -0.86 14.78
N PHE A 112 10.80 0.48 14.77
CA PHE A 112 11.78 1.16 13.93
C PHE A 112 13.21 0.81 14.38
N THR A 113 14.10 0.50 13.45
CA THR A 113 15.46 0.05 13.73
C THR A 113 16.50 0.80 12.90
N LEU A 114 17.79 0.69 13.27
CA LEU A 114 18.90 1.23 12.49
C LEU A 114 18.95 0.67 11.05
N GLY A 115 18.44 -0.55 10.83
CA GLY A 115 18.32 -1.12 9.49
C GLY A 115 17.28 -0.38 8.64
N HIS A 116 16.14 0.01 9.22
CA HIS A 116 15.18 0.86 8.54
C HIS A 116 15.76 2.24 8.24
N ARG A 117 16.43 2.85 9.21
CA ARG A 117 17.10 4.13 9.03
C ARG A 117 18.10 4.09 7.88
N TYR A 118 18.96 3.08 7.84
CA TYR A 118 19.93 2.89 6.78
C TYR A 118 19.28 2.76 5.40
N LEU A 119 18.17 2.02 5.28
CA LEU A 119 17.42 1.91 4.02
C LEU A 119 16.94 3.29 3.54
N LEU A 120 16.40 4.12 4.46
CA LEU A 120 15.91 5.46 4.13
C LEU A 120 17.04 6.38 3.68
N GLU A 121 18.18 6.36 4.36
CA GLU A 121 19.38 7.14 3.98
C GLU A 121 19.92 6.74 2.60
N GLU A 122 19.99 5.43 2.31
CA GLU A 122 20.43 4.93 1.00
C GLU A 122 19.44 5.30 -0.12
N ALA A 123 18.14 5.30 0.18
CA ALA A 123 17.11 5.74 -0.75
C ALA A 123 17.22 7.25 -1.04
N LEU A 124 17.39 8.08 -0.01
CA LEU A 124 17.53 9.54 -0.13
C LEU A 124 18.78 9.98 -0.89
N ARG A 125 19.83 9.15 -0.94
CA ARG A 125 21.01 9.40 -1.81
C ARG A 125 20.69 9.22 -3.31
N GLN A 126 19.60 8.53 -3.64
CA GLN A 126 19.26 8.14 -5.00
C GLN A 126 18.00 8.83 -5.53
N CYS A 127 17.29 9.62 -4.71
CA CYS A 127 16.10 10.36 -5.10
C CYS A 127 16.11 11.77 -4.51
N ASP A 128 15.29 12.66 -5.10
CA ASP A 128 15.16 14.05 -4.68
C ASP A 128 14.17 14.19 -3.52
N TYR A 129 13.09 13.38 -3.52
CA TYR A 129 12.13 13.24 -2.44
C TYR A 129 11.81 11.75 -2.22
N LEU A 130 11.53 11.38 -0.98
CA LEU A 130 11.22 10.01 -0.59
C LEU A 130 9.91 9.95 0.18
N HIS A 131 8.90 9.30 -0.41
CA HIS A 131 7.66 8.96 0.29
C HIS A 131 7.86 7.74 1.16
N LEU A 132 7.59 7.87 2.45
CA LEU A 132 7.63 6.78 3.42
C LEU A 132 6.21 6.42 3.85
N PHE A 133 5.78 5.22 3.48
CA PHE A 133 4.48 4.68 3.86
C PHE A 133 4.60 3.72 5.03
N LEU A 134 3.87 4.00 6.10
CA LEU A 134 3.72 3.07 7.20
C LEU A 134 2.58 2.09 6.88
N LEU A 135 2.88 0.79 6.88
CA LEU A 135 1.88 -0.24 6.59
C LEU A 135 0.89 -0.41 7.75
N SER A 136 -0.38 -0.59 7.40
CA SER A 136 -1.43 -0.92 8.37
C SER A 136 -1.32 -2.39 8.77
N ASP A 137 -0.68 -2.65 9.91
CA ASP A 137 -0.59 -3.98 10.54
C ASP A 137 -0.83 -3.83 12.05
N ASN A 138 -1.90 -4.47 12.55
CA ASN A 138 -2.29 -4.40 13.96
C ASN A 138 -1.91 -5.67 14.75
N ARG A 139 -1.08 -6.56 14.17
CA ARG A 139 -0.65 -7.83 14.81
C ARG A 139 0.65 -7.70 15.58
N GLY A 140 1.32 -6.57 15.48
CA GLY A 140 2.56 -6.29 16.21
C GLY A 140 2.30 -5.90 17.69
N ILE A 141 3.40 -5.88 18.47
CA ILE A 141 3.39 -5.43 19.87
C ILE A 141 3.20 -3.91 20.01
N PHE A 142 3.44 -3.15 18.94
CA PHE A 142 3.26 -1.70 18.89
C PHE A 142 2.04 -1.35 18.03
N SER A 143 1.19 -0.47 18.52
CA SER A 143 0.08 0.10 17.76
C SER A 143 0.57 0.90 16.55
N ALA A 144 -0.31 1.16 15.58
CA ALA A 144 0.01 1.99 14.43
C ALA A 144 0.51 3.38 14.84
N ARG A 145 -0.11 3.98 15.86
CA ARG A 145 0.28 5.29 16.40
C ARG A 145 1.68 5.28 17.00
N GLU A 146 2.01 4.29 17.85
CA GLU A 146 3.36 4.17 18.41
C GLU A 146 4.42 3.97 17.34
N ARG A 147 4.13 3.18 16.30
CA ARG A 147 5.03 2.98 15.17
C ARG A 147 5.24 4.26 14.36
N TYR A 148 4.17 5.04 14.15
CA TYR A 148 4.24 6.34 13.50
C TYR A 148 5.10 7.33 14.29
N GLU A 149 4.88 7.44 15.61
CA GLU A 149 5.68 8.30 16.49
C GLU A 149 7.17 7.89 16.52
N MET A 150 7.47 6.58 16.51
CA MET A 150 8.85 6.08 16.40
C MET A 150 9.50 6.48 15.07
N LEU A 151 8.76 6.36 13.97
CA LEU A 151 9.22 6.79 12.65
C LEU A 151 9.48 8.29 12.61
N GLN A 152 8.51 9.09 13.05
CA GLN A 152 8.62 10.54 13.06
C GLN A 152 9.86 11.00 13.82
N ARG A 153 10.07 10.53 15.06
CA ARG A 153 11.25 10.86 15.87
C ARG A 153 12.55 10.31 15.27
N GLY A 154 12.51 9.11 14.71
CA GLY A 154 13.68 8.45 14.15
C GLY A 154 14.11 8.98 12.77
N THR A 155 13.32 9.90 12.18
CA THR A 155 13.55 10.45 10.84
C THR A 155 13.44 11.99 10.78
N GLU A 156 13.29 12.66 11.93
CA GLU A 156 13.09 14.12 12.01
C GLU A 156 14.22 14.96 11.39
N ASP A 157 15.42 14.41 11.33
CA ASP A 157 16.61 15.01 10.73
C ASP A 157 16.82 14.63 9.26
N LEU A 158 15.92 13.82 8.66
CA LEU A 158 15.98 13.46 7.24
C LEU A 158 15.19 14.44 6.39
N ASP A 159 15.91 15.43 5.84
CA ASP A 159 15.33 16.35 4.86
C ASP A 159 14.79 15.58 3.64
N ARG A 160 13.74 16.07 3.01
CA ARG A 160 13.14 15.53 1.79
C ARG A 160 12.45 14.15 1.98
N LEU A 161 12.26 13.71 3.24
CA LEU A 161 11.42 12.56 3.59
C LEU A 161 10.00 13.03 3.84
N ILE A 162 9.04 12.40 3.19
CA ILE A 162 7.60 12.68 3.36
C ILE A 162 6.98 11.44 4.02
N LEU A 163 6.69 11.56 5.31
CA LEU A 163 6.09 10.47 6.08
C LEU A 163 4.57 10.55 5.99
N HIS A 164 3.96 9.47 5.48
CA HIS A 164 2.51 9.32 5.41
C HIS A 164 1.98 8.48 6.55
N GLU A 165 0.81 8.87 7.05
CA GLU A 165 0.09 8.08 8.05
C GLU A 165 -0.37 6.75 7.44
N THR A 166 -0.53 5.76 8.32
CA THR A 166 -1.05 4.45 7.91
C THR A 166 -2.50 4.56 7.43
N SER A 167 -2.81 3.84 6.37
CA SER A 167 -4.17 3.73 5.86
C SER A 167 -4.55 2.29 5.57
N GLY A 168 -5.85 2.02 5.49
CA GLY A 168 -6.36 0.71 5.10
C GLY A 168 -6.03 0.28 3.66
N TYR A 169 -5.53 1.21 2.84
CA TYR A 169 -5.13 0.96 1.45
C TYR A 169 -3.69 0.47 1.29
N MET A 170 -2.85 0.68 2.30
CA MET A 170 -1.47 0.21 2.34
C MET A 170 -1.35 -0.94 3.33
N ILE A 171 -1.59 -2.16 2.87
CA ILE A 171 -1.69 -3.34 3.72
C ILE A 171 -0.41 -4.18 3.63
N SER A 172 0.03 -4.72 4.77
CA SER A 172 1.12 -5.69 4.78
C SER A 172 0.71 -6.99 4.09
N ALA A 173 1.57 -7.53 3.22
CA ALA A 173 1.36 -8.83 2.59
C ALA A 173 1.10 -9.95 3.61
N ALA A 174 1.60 -9.80 4.85
CA ALA A 174 1.39 -10.76 5.93
C ALA A 174 -0.02 -10.68 6.55
N THR A 175 -0.77 -9.59 6.37
CA THR A 175 -2.12 -9.37 6.95
C THR A 175 -3.25 -9.62 5.96
N PHE A 176 -2.92 -9.89 4.72
CA PHE A 176 -3.91 -10.03 3.66
C PHE A 176 -4.77 -11.30 3.85
N PRO A 177 -6.10 -11.23 3.70
CA PRO A 177 -6.97 -12.39 3.83
C PRO A 177 -6.80 -13.36 2.64
N THR A 178 -6.39 -14.60 2.90
CA THR A 178 -6.18 -15.64 1.86
C THR A 178 -7.28 -16.70 1.84
N TYR A 179 -8.24 -16.63 2.74
CA TYR A 179 -9.21 -17.70 3.00
C TYR A 179 -10.17 -18.04 1.84
N PHE A 180 -10.30 -17.17 0.84
CA PHE A 180 -11.16 -17.44 -0.33
C PHE A 180 -10.43 -18.09 -1.50
N PHE A 181 -9.12 -18.30 -1.39
CA PHE A 181 -8.38 -19.10 -2.35
C PHE A 181 -8.31 -20.57 -1.89
N LYS A 182 -8.57 -21.48 -2.82
CA LYS A 182 -8.44 -22.93 -2.55
C LYS A 182 -6.98 -23.33 -2.34
N ASP A 183 -6.06 -22.66 -3.04
CA ASP A 183 -4.62 -22.83 -2.90
C ASP A 183 -4.03 -21.59 -2.21
N ARG A 184 -3.35 -21.82 -1.08
CA ARG A 184 -2.72 -20.76 -0.28
C ARG A 184 -1.63 -20.02 -1.06
N ALA A 185 -0.86 -20.71 -1.90
CA ALA A 185 0.19 -20.10 -2.70
C ALA A 185 -0.40 -19.16 -3.78
N GLN A 186 -1.50 -19.56 -4.42
CA GLN A 186 -2.25 -18.69 -5.35
C GLN A 186 -2.82 -17.47 -4.63
N GLY A 187 -3.33 -17.64 -3.42
CA GLY A 187 -3.83 -16.56 -2.59
C GLY A 187 -2.75 -15.53 -2.23
N GLU A 188 -1.59 -15.98 -1.82
CA GLU A 188 -0.44 -15.11 -1.49
C GLU A 188 0.03 -14.30 -2.72
N SER A 189 0.13 -14.94 -3.89
CA SER A 189 0.51 -14.28 -5.15
C SER A 189 -0.52 -13.24 -5.62
N ALA A 190 -1.79 -13.61 -5.63
CA ALA A 190 -2.87 -12.72 -6.06
C ALA A 190 -3.00 -11.48 -5.16
N ASN A 191 -2.73 -11.64 -3.86
CA ASN A 191 -2.75 -10.55 -2.88
C ASN A 191 -1.61 -9.56 -3.06
N CYS A 192 -0.39 -10.05 -3.25
CA CYS A 192 0.75 -9.21 -3.60
C CYS A 192 0.47 -8.40 -4.86
N ARG A 193 -0.18 -9.05 -5.84
CA ARG A 193 -0.52 -8.43 -7.11
C ARG A 193 -1.50 -7.28 -6.96
N LEU A 194 -2.61 -7.49 -6.21
CA LEU A 194 -3.60 -6.43 -5.97
C LEU A 194 -2.96 -5.16 -5.37
N ASP A 195 -2.16 -5.32 -4.31
CA ASP A 195 -1.49 -4.21 -3.64
C ASP A 195 -0.49 -3.50 -4.58
N LEU A 196 0.35 -4.27 -5.27
CA LEU A 196 1.36 -3.71 -6.18
C LEU A 196 0.74 -3.03 -7.41
N GLU A 197 -0.33 -3.59 -7.97
CA GLU A 197 -1.04 -3.00 -9.10
C GLU A 197 -1.81 -1.74 -8.67
N LEU A 198 -2.49 -1.76 -7.52
CA LEU A 198 -3.15 -0.57 -6.94
C LEU A 198 -2.13 0.55 -6.72
N PHE A 199 -0.98 0.23 -6.12
CA PHE A 199 0.11 1.18 -5.93
C PHE A 199 0.62 1.73 -7.27
N GLY A 200 0.96 0.85 -8.21
CA GLY A 200 1.53 1.23 -9.51
C GLY A 200 0.56 2.00 -10.41
N ALA A 201 -0.72 1.60 -10.42
CA ALA A 201 -1.72 2.20 -11.30
C ALA A 201 -2.35 3.48 -10.74
N ARG A 202 -2.46 3.62 -9.41
CA ARG A 202 -3.27 4.68 -8.82
C ARG A 202 -2.48 5.61 -7.89
N ILE A 203 -1.60 5.08 -7.02
CA ILE A 203 -0.86 5.89 -6.03
C ILE A 203 0.38 6.52 -6.67
N ALA A 204 1.23 5.71 -7.27
CA ALA A 204 2.50 6.18 -7.80
C ALA A 204 2.38 7.30 -8.85
N PRO A 205 1.45 7.26 -9.82
CA PRO A 205 1.28 8.34 -10.79
C PRO A 205 0.85 9.68 -10.15
N ARG A 206 0.03 9.61 -9.09
CA ARG A 206 -0.45 10.82 -8.39
C ARG A 206 0.67 11.55 -7.66
N LEU A 207 1.65 10.82 -7.17
CA LEU A 207 2.80 11.33 -6.42
C LEU A 207 4.08 11.44 -7.26
N GLY A 208 4.05 11.08 -8.54
CA GLY A 208 5.23 11.07 -9.41
C GLY A 208 6.29 10.04 -9.04
N ILE A 209 5.92 8.99 -8.31
CA ILE A 209 6.86 7.99 -7.83
C ILE A 209 7.39 7.16 -9.00
N ALA A 210 8.69 7.20 -9.23
CA ALA A 210 9.39 6.46 -10.28
C ALA A 210 10.32 5.36 -9.73
N VAL A 211 10.57 5.34 -8.42
CA VAL A 211 11.46 4.36 -7.79
C VAL A 211 10.83 3.81 -6.51
N ARG A 212 10.85 2.50 -6.34
CA ARG A 212 10.50 1.82 -5.09
C ARG A 212 11.73 1.18 -4.48
N PHE A 213 12.08 1.59 -3.26
CA PHE A 213 13.21 1.02 -2.53
C PHE A 213 12.74 -0.04 -1.55
N VAL A 214 13.49 -1.14 -1.46
CA VAL A 214 13.27 -2.25 -0.52
C VAL A 214 14.59 -2.73 0.05
N GLY A 215 14.57 -3.26 1.27
CA GLY A 215 15.74 -3.95 1.84
C GLY A 215 15.76 -5.43 1.44
N THR A 216 16.94 -6.01 1.29
CA THR A 216 17.07 -7.49 1.16
C THR A 216 16.44 -8.18 2.37
N GLU A 217 15.72 -9.29 2.13
CA GLU A 217 15.03 -10.02 3.20
C GLU A 217 15.53 -11.48 3.26
N PRO A 218 16.55 -11.75 4.09
CA PRO A 218 17.10 -13.09 4.21
C PRO A 218 16.27 -14.03 5.11
N PHE A 219 15.43 -13.49 6.01
CA PHE A 219 14.79 -14.25 7.07
C PHE A 219 13.32 -14.54 6.81
N CYS A 220 12.53 -13.53 6.42
CA CYS A 220 11.10 -13.67 6.19
C CYS A 220 10.79 -14.11 4.76
N ARG A 221 10.31 -15.35 4.61
CA ARG A 221 9.92 -15.90 3.30
C ARG A 221 8.82 -15.07 2.60
N ILE A 222 7.84 -14.60 3.38
CA ILE A 222 6.71 -13.82 2.84
C ILE A 222 7.20 -12.49 2.27
N THR A 223 8.01 -11.75 3.04
CA THR A 223 8.56 -10.47 2.58
C THR A 223 9.49 -10.65 1.38
N ARG A 224 10.28 -11.72 1.35
CA ARG A 224 11.12 -12.04 0.19
C ARG A 224 10.29 -12.29 -1.07
N ALA A 225 9.24 -13.12 -0.96
CA ALA A 225 8.33 -13.38 -2.08
C ALA A 225 7.64 -12.09 -2.57
N TYR A 226 7.24 -11.21 -1.65
CA TYR A 226 6.68 -9.90 -1.98
C TYR A 226 7.68 -9.01 -2.72
N ASN A 227 8.95 -8.98 -2.30
CA ASN A 227 10.01 -8.24 -3.00
C ASN A 227 10.23 -8.75 -4.43
N GLU A 228 10.18 -10.07 -4.66
CA GLU A 228 10.31 -10.65 -6.00
C GLU A 228 9.11 -10.30 -6.89
N GLU A 229 7.87 -10.39 -6.37
CA GLU A 229 6.68 -9.95 -7.10
C GLU A 229 6.73 -8.46 -7.42
N MET A 230 7.22 -7.63 -6.52
CA MET A 230 7.42 -6.19 -6.72
C MET A 230 8.35 -5.91 -7.91
N LYS A 231 9.50 -6.62 -8.00
CA LYS A 231 10.44 -6.52 -9.12
C LYS A 231 9.82 -6.95 -10.45
N ARG A 232 8.85 -7.86 -10.42
CA ARG A 232 8.17 -8.35 -11.61
C ARG A 232 7.05 -7.41 -12.07
N ILE A 233 6.28 -6.83 -11.15
CA ILE A 233 5.05 -6.09 -11.45
C ILE A 233 5.32 -4.60 -11.68
N LEU A 234 6.04 -3.93 -10.76
CA LEU A 234 6.17 -2.46 -10.79
C LEU A 234 6.89 -1.90 -12.04
N PRO A 235 7.84 -2.61 -12.69
CA PRO A 235 8.40 -2.12 -13.96
C PRO A 235 7.36 -1.92 -15.07
N GLY A 236 6.26 -2.71 -15.08
CA GLY A 236 5.14 -2.53 -16.00
C GLY A 236 4.38 -1.21 -15.83
N TYR A 237 4.54 -0.55 -14.68
CA TYR A 237 4.01 0.78 -14.35
C TYR A 237 5.08 1.89 -14.43
N GLY A 238 6.24 1.61 -15.02
CA GLY A 238 7.34 2.58 -15.12
C GLY A 238 8.09 2.82 -13.80
N ILE A 239 7.89 1.98 -12.79
CA ILE A 239 8.52 2.13 -11.47
C ILE A 239 9.69 1.16 -11.35
N ARG A 240 10.90 1.71 -11.20
CA ARG A 240 12.10 0.92 -10.95
C ARG A 240 12.14 0.44 -9.50
N VAL A 241 12.40 -0.84 -9.29
CA VAL A 241 12.62 -1.40 -7.94
C VAL A 241 14.11 -1.48 -7.64
N VAL A 242 14.53 -0.91 -6.52
CA VAL A 242 15.90 -0.91 -6.04
C VAL A 242 15.99 -1.66 -4.72
N GLU A 243 16.75 -2.76 -4.72
CA GLU A 243 16.97 -3.54 -3.52
C GLU A 243 18.27 -3.13 -2.85
N THR A 244 18.21 -2.63 -1.62
CA THR A 244 19.32 -2.21 -0.81
C THR A 244 19.79 -3.38 0.06
N LYS A 245 21.08 -3.71 0.01
CA LYS A 245 21.68 -4.75 0.87
C LYS A 245 21.62 -4.29 2.33
N ARG A 246 21.26 -5.20 3.24
CA ARG A 246 21.31 -4.93 4.68
C ARG A 246 22.75 -4.61 5.11
N LYS A 247 22.88 -3.63 5.99
CA LYS A 247 24.17 -3.33 6.62
C LYS A 247 24.49 -4.42 7.63
N ALA A 248 25.58 -5.14 7.42
CA ALA A 248 26.08 -6.11 8.38
C ALA A 248 26.87 -5.40 9.49
N LEU A 249 26.54 -5.67 10.74
CA LEU A 249 27.35 -5.28 11.90
C LEU A 249 28.07 -6.54 12.41
N ASN A 250 29.40 -6.54 12.42
CA ASN A 250 30.22 -7.70 12.84
C ASN A 250 29.89 -9.01 12.08
N GLY A 251 29.62 -8.92 10.77
CA GLY A 251 29.29 -10.06 9.92
C GLY A 251 27.88 -10.63 10.10
N ARG A 252 27.01 -9.98 10.90
CA ARG A 252 25.57 -10.32 11.04
C ARG A 252 24.75 -9.23 10.39
N PRO A 253 23.82 -9.59 9.47
CA PRO A 253 22.90 -8.64 8.82
C PRO A 253 21.86 -8.09 9.79
#